data_6e6e8d5073e2f620c02a79f506fe18f8
#
_entry.id   6e6e8d5073e2f620c02a79f506fe18f8
#
_cell.length_a   1.000
_cell.length_b   1.000
_cell.length_c   1.000
_cell.angle_alpha   90.00
_cell.angle_beta   90.00
_cell.angle_gamma   90.00
#
_symmetry.space_group_name_H-M   'P 1'
#
loop_
_entity.id
_entity.type
_entity.pdbx_description
1 polymer ?
#
loop_
_entity_poly.entity_id
_entity_poly.type
_entity_poly.pdbx_seq_one_letter_code
_entity_poly.pdbx_strand_id
1 'polypeptide(L)'
;ANVILLRPRSLSTDYSKNDNIVIILSPGKQRAFGKVSLSILWTSFEPFTRSAWTRSVMFKLKLLSISTIFILAGCVSLAPEYQRPPAPVPQQFSLSHNSLTPAVNSYQDTGWRNFFVDPQVSRLIGEALNNNRDLRMAALKVEEARAQFNVTDADRYPQLNASSGITYNGGLKGDKPTTQEYDAGLELSYELDFFGKLKNMSEADRQNYFASEEARRAVHILLVSNVSQSYFSQQLAYEQLRIARETLKNYEQSYAFVEQQLVTGSTNVLALEQARGQIESTRAEIAKREGDLAQANNA
;
A
#
# COMPACT_ATOMS: atom_id res chain seq x y z
N ALA A 1 -1.39 -33.03 -0.85
CA ALA A 1 -0.10 -33.09 -0.21
C ALA A 1 0.42 -34.52 -0.22
N ASN A 2 1.31 -34.85 -1.12
CA ASN A 2 1.98 -36.17 -1.15
C ASN A 2 3.48 -35.91 -0.89
N VAL A 3 3.91 -36.32 0.28
CA VAL A 3 5.30 -36.32 0.69
C VAL A 3 5.93 -37.61 0.20
N ILE A 4 6.94 -37.54 -0.67
CA ILE A 4 7.83 -38.66 -0.97
C ILE A 4 9.10 -38.43 -0.16
N LEU A 5 9.20 -39.11 0.97
CA LEU A 5 10.40 -39.21 1.77
C LEU A 5 11.26 -40.38 1.27
N LEU A 6 12.36 -40.10 0.61
CA LEU A 6 13.43 -41.08 0.43
C LEU A 6 14.48 -40.88 1.52
N ARG A 7 14.43 -41.71 2.59
CA ARG A 7 15.41 -41.78 3.65
C ARG A 7 16.36 -42.96 3.46
N PRO A 8 17.66 -42.77 3.62
CA PRO A 8 18.53 -43.86 4.11
C PRO A 8 18.65 -43.77 5.65
N ARG A 9 18.40 -44.89 6.24
CA ARG A 9 18.38 -45.30 7.63
C ARG A 9 19.16 -44.48 8.65
N SER A 10 18.48 -43.79 9.53
CA SER A 10 18.57 -43.97 11.00
C SER A 10 17.36 -43.27 11.62
N LEU A 11 16.67 -44.01 12.48
CA LEU A 11 15.42 -43.58 13.10
C LEU A 11 15.65 -42.50 14.15
N SER A 12 14.98 -41.37 14.06
CA SER A 12 14.34 -40.74 15.19
C SER A 12 13.09 -40.02 14.67
N THR A 13 11.99 -40.38 15.29
CA THR A 13 10.66 -39.83 15.01
C THR A 13 10.53 -38.49 15.67
N ASP A 14 10.40 -37.42 14.83
CA ASP A 14 9.75 -36.20 15.27
C ASP A 14 8.76 -35.75 14.19
N TYR A 15 7.49 -35.78 14.58
CA TYR A 15 6.34 -35.47 13.77
C TYR A 15 6.15 -33.95 13.78
N SER A 16 6.64 -33.27 12.77
CA SER A 16 6.32 -31.86 12.55
C SER A 16 5.19 -31.73 11.53
N LYS A 17 4.13 -31.07 11.97
CA LYS A 17 2.85 -30.89 11.32
C LYS A 17 2.90 -29.70 10.36
N ASN A 18 3.62 -29.85 9.24
CA ASN A 18 3.55 -28.93 8.12
C ASN A 18 3.64 -29.70 6.81
N ASP A 19 2.64 -29.52 5.95
CA ASP A 19 2.42 -30.22 4.69
C ASP A 19 3.36 -29.79 3.56
N ASN A 20 4.66 -29.73 3.80
CA ASN A 20 5.67 -29.36 2.79
C ASN A 20 6.44 -30.60 2.30
N ILE A 21 6.61 -30.70 0.97
CA ILE A 21 7.48 -31.71 0.37
C ILE A 21 8.93 -31.28 0.52
N VAL A 22 9.69 -31.98 1.34
CA VAL A 22 11.11 -31.74 1.51
C VAL A 22 11.88 -32.86 0.82
N ILE A 23 12.67 -32.55 -0.21
CA ILE A 23 13.58 -33.49 -0.88
C ILE A 23 14.99 -33.20 -0.36
N ILE A 24 15.50 -34.07 0.50
CA ILE A 24 16.87 -33.96 1.01
C ILE A 24 17.79 -34.81 0.16
N LEU A 25 18.69 -34.17 -0.60
CA LEU A 25 19.77 -34.85 -1.33
C LEU A 25 21.03 -34.87 -0.49
N SER A 26 21.31 -36.00 0.17
CA SER A 26 22.56 -36.19 0.92
C SER A 26 23.63 -36.80 0.01
N PRO A 27 24.88 -36.30 -0.02
CA PRO A 27 25.97 -36.91 -0.74
C PRO A 27 26.57 -38.08 0.11
N GLY A 28 25.93 -39.23 0.02
CA GLY A 28 26.42 -40.47 0.62
C GLY A 28 27.19 -41.32 -0.38
N LYS A 29 28.46 -41.64 -0.07
CA LYS A 29 29.39 -42.52 -0.71
C LYS A 29 28.83 -43.48 -1.77
N GLN A 30 29.33 -43.32 -3.00
CA GLN A 30 29.18 -44.33 -4.09
C GLN A 30 29.59 -45.72 -3.61
N ARG A 31 28.65 -46.67 -3.63
CA ARG A 31 28.91 -48.09 -3.86
C ARG A 31 27.75 -48.73 -4.55
N ALA A 32 28.08 -49.29 -5.73
CA ALA A 32 27.44 -50.37 -6.47
C ALA A 32 25.98 -50.19 -6.91
N PHE A 33 25.86 -49.94 -8.19
CA PHE A 33 24.63 -50.18 -8.96
C PHE A 33 24.17 -51.63 -8.77
N GLY A 34 23.12 -51.85 -8.02
CA GLY A 34 22.36 -53.09 -8.02
C GLY A 34 21.34 -53.01 -9.18
N LYS A 35 21.46 -53.91 -10.14
CA LYS A 35 20.48 -54.12 -11.18
C LYS A 35 19.10 -54.36 -10.57
N VAL A 36 18.15 -53.47 -10.79
CA VAL A 36 16.73 -53.75 -10.55
C VAL A 36 16.26 -54.69 -11.65
N SER A 37 16.20 -55.98 -11.34
CA SER A 37 15.59 -57.00 -12.17
C SER A 37 14.07 -56.90 -12.06
N LEU A 38 13.43 -56.45 -13.15
CA LEU A 38 11.98 -56.53 -13.32
C LEU A 38 11.65 -57.99 -13.67
N SER A 39 11.38 -58.84 -12.68
CA SER A 39 10.80 -60.13 -12.89
C SER A 39 9.30 -60.00 -13.16
N ILE A 40 8.92 -60.03 -14.43
CA ILE A 40 7.54 -60.21 -14.85
C ILE A 40 7.15 -61.67 -14.59
N LEU A 41 6.41 -61.88 -13.50
CA LEU A 41 5.74 -63.16 -13.25
C LEU A 41 4.63 -63.38 -14.29
N TRP A 42 4.90 -64.24 -15.28
CA TRP A 42 3.90 -64.81 -16.11
C TRP A 42 3.12 -65.85 -15.29
N THR A 43 1.96 -65.45 -14.77
CA THR A 43 0.97 -66.37 -14.24
C THR A 43 -0.01 -66.78 -15.37
N SER A 44 -0.18 -68.07 -15.53
CA SER A 44 -0.98 -68.84 -16.43
C SER A 44 -2.28 -68.17 -16.92
N PHE A 45 -2.43 -68.08 -18.23
CA PHE A 45 -3.62 -67.66 -18.92
C PHE A 45 -4.62 -68.81 -18.94
N GLU A 46 -5.67 -68.75 -18.14
CA GLU A 46 -6.90 -69.49 -18.33
C GLU A 46 -7.78 -68.77 -19.37
N PRO A 47 -8.46 -69.48 -20.26
CA PRO A 47 -9.27 -68.87 -21.32
C PRO A 47 -10.60 -68.34 -20.70
N PHE A 48 -10.59 -67.09 -20.33
CA PHE A 48 -11.75 -66.35 -19.81
C PHE A 48 -12.63 -65.89 -20.97
N THR A 49 -13.93 -66.28 -20.95
CA THR A 49 -14.93 -66.00 -21.98
C THR A 49 -15.01 -64.51 -22.35
N ARG A 50 -14.99 -64.21 -23.65
CA ARG A 50 -14.95 -62.87 -24.27
C ARG A 50 -15.96 -61.84 -23.75
N SER A 51 -17.07 -62.28 -23.15
CA SER A 51 -18.16 -61.40 -22.67
C SER A 51 -17.91 -60.76 -21.29
N ALA A 52 -17.08 -61.38 -20.45
CA ALA A 52 -16.77 -60.85 -19.12
C ALA A 52 -15.61 -59.82 -19.17
N TRP A 53 -14.67 -60.01 -20.14
CA TRP A 53 -13.51 -59.16 -20.29
C TRP A 53 -13.86 -57.75 -20.80
N THR A 54 -14.77 -57.66 -21.78
CA THR A 54 -15.26 -56.38 -22.31
C THR A 54 -16.01 -55.54 -21.31
N ARG A 55 -16.78 -56.11 -20.40
CA ARG A 55 -17.47 -55.36 -19.32
C ARG A 55 -16.49 -54.86 -18.28
N SER A 56 -15.52 -55.64 -17.86
CA SER A 56 -14.49 -55.25 -16.90
C SER A 56 -13.59 -54.13 -17.41
N VAL A 57 -13.15 -54.17 -18.68
CA VAL A 57 -12.34 -53.16 -19.33
C VAL A 57 -13.12 -51.86 -19.50
N MET A 58 -14.38 -51.93 -19.95
CA MET A 58 -15.23 -50.74 -20.08
C MET A 58 -15.53 -50.09 -18.74
N PHE A 59 -15.70 -50.85 -17.65
CA PHE A 59 -15.91 -50.33 -16.31
C PHE A 59 -14.64 -49.63 -15.79
N LYS A 60 -13.44 -50.20 -16.01
CA LYS A 60 -12.16 -49.61 -15.66
C LYS A 60 -11.86 -48.34 -16.47
N LEU A 61 -12.19 -48.32 -17.76
CA LEU A 61 -12.07 -47.14 -18.61
C LEU A 61 -13.02 -46.00 -18.18
N LYS A 62 -14.26 -46.33 -17.80
CA LYS A 62 -15.21 -45.33 -17.24
C LYS A 62 -14.76 -44.78 -15.89
N LEU A 63 -14.22 -45.63 -15.03
CA LEU A 63 -13.62 -45.19 -13.76
C LEU A 63 -12.40 -44.30 -13.98
N LEU A 64 -11.54 -44.63 -14.95
CA LEU A 64 -10.37 -43.84 -15.31
C LEU A 64 -10.78 -42.47 -15.89
N SER A 65 -11.80 -42.42 -16.76
CA SER A 65 -12.30 -41.17 -17.35
C SER A 65 -12.97 -40.28 -16.30
N ILE A 66 -13.70 -40.82 -15.33
CA ILE A 66 -14.31 -40.08 -14.21
C ILE A 66 -13.21 -39.51 -13.29
N SER A 67 -12.16 -40.32 -13.00
CA SER A 67 -11.01 -39.86 -12.21
C SER A 67 -10.26 -38.73 -12.90
N THR A 68 -10.10 -38.78 -14.23
CA THR A 68 -9.43 -37.73 -15.01
C THR A 68 -10.24 -36.42 -15.01
N ILE A 69 -11.57 -36.48 -15.05
CA ILE A 69 -12.45 -35.32 -14.98
C ILE A 69 -12.36 -34.66 -13.58
N PHE A 70 -12.27 -35.44 -12.49
CA PHE A 70 -12.08 -34.92 -11.14
C PHE A 70 -10.72 -34.24 -10.94
N ILE A 71 -9.66 -34.73 -11.60
CA ILE A 71 -8.33 -34.11 -11.53
C ILE A 71 -8.29 -32.78 -12.30
N LEU A 72 -9.00 -32.66 -13.42
CA LEU A 72 -9.09 -31.40 -14.16
C LEU A 72 -9.96 -30.33 -13.49
N ALA A 73 -10.92 -30.73 -12.66
CA ALA A 73 -11.79 -29.80 -11.91
C ALA A 73 -11.06 -29.15 -10.70
N GLY A 74 -9.89 -29.66 -10.31
CA GLY A 74 -9.19 -29.27 -9.07
C GLY A 74 -8.45 -27.93 -9.11
N CYS A 75 -8.36 -27.23 -10.24
CA CYS A 75 -7.60 -25.98 -10.37
C CYS A 75 -8.49 -24.72 -10.35
N VAL A 76 -9.64 -24.75 -9.68
CA VAL A 76 -10.53 -23.58 -9.60
C VAL A 76 -10.18 -22.77 -8.35
N SER A 77 -9.80 -21.49 -8.55
CA SER A 77 -9.67 -20.55 -7.45
C SER A 77 -11.03 -20.35 -6.77
N LEU A 78 -11.07 -20.49 -5.46
CA LEU A 78 -12.29 -20.27 -4.64
C LEU A 78 -12.51 -18.78 -4.30
N ALA A 79 -11.56 -17.92 -4.64
CA ALA A 79 -11.70 -16.49 -4.42
C ALA A 79 -12.67 -15.88 -5.44
N PRO A 80 -13.59 -15.00 -5.01
CA PRO A 80 -14.45 -14.25 -5.92
C PRO A 80 -13.60 -13.33 -6.82
N GLU A 81 -14.08 -13.09 -8.03
CA GLU A 81 -13.46 -12.10 -8.92
C GLU A 81 -13.64 -10.69 -8.34
N TYR A 82 -12.52 -9.95 -8.28
CA TYR A 82 -12.55 -8.57 -7.80
C TYR A 82 -13.31 -7.67 -8.78
N GLN A 83 -14.38 -7.02 -8.29
CA GLN A 83 -15.11 -6.00 -9.01
C GLN A 83 -14.93 -4.66 -8.31
N ARG A 84 -14.39 -3.68 -9.04
CA ARG A 84 -14.23 -2.32 -8.51
C ARG A 84 -15.61 -1.72 -8.22
N PRO A 85 -15.92 -1.32 -6.97
CA PRO A 85 -17.17 -0.64 -6.67
C PRO A 85 -17.23 0.71 -7.39
N PRO A 86 -18.43 1.20 -7.77
CA PRO A 86 -18.58 2.52 -8.34
C PRO A 86 -18.11 3.60 -7.35
N ALA A 87 -17.48 4.66 -7.86
CA ALA A 87 -17.04 5.76 -7.01
C ALA A 87 -18.26 6.42 -6.32
N PRO A 88 -18.20 6.69 -5.00
CA PRO A 88 -19.31 7.29 -4.26
C PRO A 88 -19.44 8.82 -4.49
N VAL A 89 -19.01 9.30 -5.65
CA VAL A 89 -19.06 10.70 -6.05
C VAL A 89 -19.89 10.84 -7.33
N PRO A 90 -20.67 11.92 -7.48
CA PRO A 90 -21.41 12.16 -8.72
C PRO A 90 -20.44 12.32 -9.89
N GLN A 91 -20.78 11.78 -11.05
CA GLN A 91 -19.97 11.88 -12.26
C GLN A 91 -19.88 13.30 -12.80
N GLN A 92 -20.81 14.17 -12.43
CA GLN A 92 -20.85 15.59 -12.81
C GLN A 92 -21.18 16.42 -11.57
N PHE A 93 -20.36 17.42 -11.30
CA PHE A 93 -20.68 18.44 -10.32
C PHE A 93 -21.53 19.50 -11.03
N SER A 94 -22.73 19.77 -10.53
CA SER A 94 -23.61 20.82 -11.04
C SER A 94 -22.97 22.19 -10.79
N LEU A 95 -22.20 22.66 -11.74
CA LEU A 95 -21.82 24.07 -11.79
C LEU A 95 -22.99 24.84 -12.35
N SER A 96 -23.72 25.53 -11.47
CA SER A 96 -24.67 26.61 -11.74
C SER A 96 -25.64 26.39 -12.90
N HIS A 97 -26.92 26.56 -12.59
CA HIS A 97 -28.07 26.44 -13.51
C HIS A 97 -28.07 27.37 -14.77
N ASN A 98 -27.00 28.12 -15.06
CA ASN A 98 -27.01 29.14 -16.12
C ASN A 98 -25.84 29.12 -17.10
N SER A 99 -25.04 28.05 -17.17
CA SER A 99 -23.96 27.98 -18.17
C SER A 99 -24.39 27.13 -19.37
N LEU A 100 -24.75 27.78 -20.45
CA LEU A 100 -24.91 27.20 -21.80
C LEU A 100 -23.55 26.79 -22.43
N THR A 101 -22.49 26.75 -21.67
CA THR A 101 -21.17 26.25 -22.11
C THR A 101 -21.13 24.75 -21.93
N PRO A 102 -20.66 23.97 -22.95
CA PRO A 102 -20.44 22.54 -22.80
C PRO A 102 -19.46 22.29 -21.62
N ALA A 103 -19.75 21.24 -20.89
CA ALA A 103 -18.96 20.82 -19.72
C ALA A 103 -17.47 21.04 -19.99
N VAL A 104 -16.90 22.04 -19.34
CA VAL A 104 -15.45 22.23 -19.27
C VAL A 104 -14.88 20.92 -18.74
N ASN A 105 -13.90 20.40 -19.44
CA ASN A 105 -13.14 19.21 -19.12
C ASN A 105 -13.04 19.05 -17.60
N SER A 106 -13.44 17.89 -17.12
CA SER A 106 -13.46 17.56 -15.70
C SER A 106 -12.19 18.12 -15.02
N TYR A 107 -12.37 18.94 -13.98
CA TYR A 107 -11.24 19.44 -13.17
C TYR A 107 -10.36 18.31 -12.64
N GLN A 108 -10.85 17.07 -12.70
CA GLN A 108 -10.13 15.85 -12.35
C GLN A 108 -8.89 15.60 -13.23
N ASP A 109 -8.94 16.06 -14.50
CA ASP A 109 -7.84 15.88 -15.45
C ASP A 109 -6.92 17.11 -15.53
N THR A 110 -7.27 18.19 -14.81
CA THR A 110 -6.47 19.41 -14.78
C THR A 110 -5.34 19.25 -13.76
N GLY A 111 -4.10 19.19 -14.22
CA GLY A 111 -2.94 19.19 -13.33
C GLY A 111 -2.87 20.49 -12.51
N TRP A 112 -2.37 20.41 -11.26
CA TRP A 112 -2.29 21.55 -10.34
C TRP A 112 -1.58 22.77 -10.95
N ARG A 113 -0.63 22.58 -11.88
CA ARG A 113 0.10 23.67 -12.57
C ARG A 113 -0.82 24.51 -13.47
N ASN A 114 -1.84 23.92 -14.03
CA ASN A 114 -2.82 24.60 -14.86
C ASN A 114 -4.01 25.13 -14.05
N PHE A 115 -4.19 24.61 -12.84
CA PHE A 115 -5.25 25.04 -11.93
C PHE A 115 -4.88 26.35 -11.22
N PHE A 116 -3.65 26.48 -10.73
CA PHE A 116 -3.17 27.68 -10.03
C PHE A 116 -2.53 28.64 -11.04
N VAL A 117 -3.19 29.78 -11.27
CA VAL A 117 -2.70 30.83 -12.19
C VAL A 117 -1.61 31.69 -11.54
N ASP A 118 -1.59 31.81 -10.19
CA ASP A 118 -0.61 32.58 -9.47
C ASP A 118 0.74 31.88 -9.48
N PRO A 119 1.81 32.54 -10.04
CA PRO A 119 3.13 31.96 -10.10
C PRO A 119 3.79 31.78 -8.73
N GLN A 120 3.39 32.54 -7.70
CA GLN A 120 3.96 32.41 -6.37
C GLN A 120 3.47 31.11 -5.69
N VAL A 121 2.16 30.83 -5.74
CA VAL A 121 1.63 29.58 -5.20
C VAL A 121 2.19 28.38 -5.97
N SER A 122 2.34 28.49 -7.29
CA SER A 122 2.92 27.42 -8.11
C SER A 122 4.37 27.12 -7.74
N ARG A 123 5.17 28.14 -7.40
CA ARG A 123 6.54 27.98 -6.92
C ARG A 123 6.57 27.29 -5.56
N LEU A 124 5.75 27.75 -4.60
CA LEU A 124 5.68 27.15 -3.25
C LEU A 124 5.26 25.69 -3.29
N ILE A 125 4.27 25.36 -4.12
CA ILE A 125 3.87 23.95 -4.33
C ILE A 125 5.04 23.14 -4.87
N GLY A 126 5.77 23.67 -5.86
CA GLY A 126 6.94 23.00 -6.43
C GLY A 126 8.04 22.74 -5.40
N GLU A 127 8.34 23.73 -4.55
CA GLU A 127 9.30 23.59 -3.46
C GLU A 127 8.83 22.55 -2.41
N ALA A 128 7.56 22.60 -2.04
CA ALA A 128 6.98 21.64 -1.09
C ALA A 128 7.03 20.21 -1.64
N LEU A 129 6.66 19.98 -2.90
CA LEU A 129 6.69 18.67 -3.53
C LEU A 129 8.10 18.07 -3.60
N ASN A 130 9.12 18.91 -3.77
CA ASN A 130 10.51 18.46 -3.85
C ASN A 130 11.12 18.15 -2.48
N ASN A 131 10.69 18.85 -1.43
CA ASN A 131 11.36 18.81 -0.13
C ASN A 131 10.53 18.13 0.97
N ASN A 132 9.23 17.85 0.75
CA ASN A 132 8.37 17.28 1.78
C ASN A 132 8.77 15.84 2.12
N ARG A 133 9.01 15.58 3.40
CA ARG A 133 9.45 14.27 3.91
C ARG A 133 8.31 13.26 3.96
N ASP A 134 7.08 13.70 4.18
CA ASP A 134 5.91 12.80 4.24
C ASP A 134 5.60 12.25 2.85
N LEU A 135 5.72 13.07 1.81
CA LEU A 135 5.60 12.60 0.43
C LEU A 135 6.70 11.58 0.07
N ARG A 136 7.92 11.79 0.58
CA ARG A 136 9.02 10.83 0.41
C ARG A 136 8.75 9.53 1.18
N MET A 137 8.23 9.61 2.40
CA MET A 137 7.81 8.42 3.16
C MET A 137 6.69 7.66 2.44
N ALA A 138 5.71 8.37 1.87
CA ALA A 138 4.65 7.74 1.09
C ALA A 138 5.21 7.01 -0.14
N ALA A 139 6.22 7.57 -0.81
CA ALA A 139 6.91 6.91 -1.93
C ALA A 139 7.64 5.63 -1.49
N LEU A 140 8.35 5.68 -0.35
CA LEU A 140 9.05 4.51 0.20
C LEU A 140 8.08 3.40 0.65
N LYS A 141 6.90 3.77 1.15
CA LYS A 141 5.84 2.78 1.47
C LYS A 141 5.31 2.05 0.24
N VAL A 142 5.29 2.69 -0.91
CA VAL A 142 4.96 2.03 -2.19
C VAL A 142 6.02 0.98 -2.54
N GLU A 143 7.30 1.32 -2.37
CA GLU A 143 8.39 0.37 -2.63
C GLU A 143 8.39 -0.81 -1.63
N GLU A 144 8.11 -0.54 -0.36
CA GLU A 144 7.91 -1.56 0.67
C GLU A 144 6.77 -2.52 0.30
N ALA A 145 5.60 -1.99 -0.06
CA ALA A 145 4.46 -2.81 -0.48
C ALA A 145 4.77 -3.63 -1.74
N ARG A 146 5.53 -3.05 -2.68
CA ARG A 146 6.00 -3.77 -3.87
C ARG A 146 6.97 -4.89 -3.53
N ALA A 147 7.90 -4.65 -2.60
CA ALA A 147 8.84 -5.66 -2.14
C ALA A 147 8.09 -6.81 -1.43
N GLN A 148 7.11 -6.48 -0.59
CA GLN A 148 6.26 -7.47 0.08
C GLN A 148 5.48 -8.32 -0.92
N PHE A 149 4.87 -7.71 -1.93
CA PHE A 149 4.22 -8.43 -3.03
C PHE A 149 5.20 -9.40 -3.71
N ASN A 150 6.42 -8.97 -4.02
CA ASN A 150 7.42 -9.82 -4.67
C ASN A 150 7.82 -11.01 -3.78
N VAL A 151 7.90 -10.83 -2.45
CA VAL A 151 8.16 -11.93 -1.50
C VAL A 151 7.03 -12.95 -1.54
N THR A 152 5.79 -12.50 -1.41
CA THR A 152 4.61 -13.39 -1.46
C THR A 152 4.44 -14.06 -2.82
N ASP A 153 4.78 -13.38 -3.93
CA ASP A 153 4.74 -13.99 -5.25
C ASP A 153 5.84 -15.04 -5.44
N ALA A 154 7.00 -14.86 -4.80
CA ALA A 154 8.09 -15.84 -4.82
C ALA A 154 7.71 -17.18 -4.15
N ASP A 155 6.79 -17.19 -3.18
CA ASP A 155 6.29 -18.41 -2.54
C ASP A 155 5.54 -19.36 -3.52
N ARG A 156 5.16 -18.86 -4.67
CA ARG A 156 4.55 -19.66 -5.77
C ARG A 156 5.56 -20.50 -6.55
N TYR A 157 6.85 -20.28 -6.33
CA TYR A 157 7.93 -20.95 -7.01
C TYR A 157 8.70 -21.88 -6.07
N PRO A 158 9.36 -22.93 -6.61
CA PRO A 158 10.23 -23.77 -5.79
C PRO A 158 11.33 -22.98 -5.11
N GLN A 159 11.51 -23.18 -3.80
CA GLN A 159 12.54 -22.53 -3.00
C GLN A 159 13.71 -23.50 -2.78
N LEU A 160 14.91 -23.03 -3.09
CA LEU A 160 16.15 -23.77 -2.87
C LEU A 160 16.94 -23.08 -1.76
N ASN A 161 17.12 -23.80 -0.64
CA ASN A 161 17.90 -23.36 0.50
C ASN A 161 19.21 -24.14 0.58
N ALA A 162 20.31 -23.43 0.81
CA ALA A 162 21.59 -24.02 1.13
C ALA A 162 21.92 -23.75 2.60
N SER A 163 22.24 -24.79 3.37
CA SER A 163 22.65 -24.67 4.76
C SER A 163 24.04 -25.24 4.95
N SER A 164 24.83 -24.61 5.82
CA SER A 164 26.09 -25.18 6.29
C SER A 164 26.22 -24.85 7.77
N GLY A 165 26.69 -25.81 8.55
CA GLY A 165 26.88 -25.69 9.99
C GLY A 165 28.15 -26.32 10.46
N ILE A 166 28.68 -25.83 11.58
CA ILE A 166 29.77 -26.43 12.33
C ILE A 166 29.32 -26.52 13.76
N THR A 167 29.22 -27.75 14.27
CA THR A 167 28.81 -28.00 15.64
C THR A 167 30.00 -28.48 16.45
N TYR A 168 30.33 -27.78 17.54
CA TYR A 168 31.37 -28.17 18.49
C TYR A 168 30.72 -28.77 19.73
N ASN A 169 30.91 -30.05 19.95
CA ASN A 169 30.47 -30.73 21.16
C ASN A 169 31.68 -31.00 22.05
N GLY A 170 31.81 -30.26 23.14
CA GLY A 170 32.87 -30.41 24.13
C GLY A 170 32.35 -30.27 25.55
N GLY A 171 32.87 -31.08 26.49
CA GLY A 171 32.54 -30.97 27.92
C GLY A 171 33.38 -29.90 28.62
N LEU A 172 32.75 -29.09 29.48
CA LEU A 172 33.43 -28.11 30.36
C LEU A 172 34.39 -28.72 31.40
N LYS A 173 34.41 -30.03 31.54
CA LYS A 173 35.35 -30.79 32.39
C LYS A 173 36.09 -31.81 31.52
N GLY A 174 37.38 -31.72 31.50
CA GLY A 174 38.45 -32.27 30.68
C GLY A 174 38.51 -33.76 30.33
N ASP A 175 37.45 -34.55 30.41
CA ASP A 175 37.47 -35.99 30.13
C ASP A 175 36.65 -36.43 28.90
N LYS A 176 36.08 -35.53 28.15
CA LYS A 176 35.41 -35.90 26.90
C LYS A 176 36.09 -35.27 25.69
N PRO A 177 36.46 -36.08 24.67
CA PRO A 177 37.04 -35.54 23.46
C PRO A 177 36.10 -34.54 22.79
N THR A 178 36.64 -33.40 22.41
CA THR A 178 35.91 -32.41 21.63
C THR A 178 35.62 -32.99 20.25
N THR A 179 34.35 -33.10 19.91
CA THR A 179 33.91 -33.56 18.59
C THR A 179 33.48 -32.33 17.75
N GLN A 180 34.03 -32.22 16.55
CA GLN A 180 33.64 -31.25 15.58
C GLN A 180 32.80 -31.95 14.49
N GLU A 181 31.60 -31.46 14.23
CA GLU A 181 30.72 -31.96 13.20
C GLU A 181 30.51 -30.84 12.18
N TYR A 182 30.76 -31.18 10.93
CA TYR A 182 30.52 -30.29 9.79
C TYR A 182 29.32 -30.83 9.05
N ASP A 183 28.30 -29.99 8.87
CA ASP A 183 27.13 -30.30 8.06
C ASP A 183 27.01 -29.32 6.89
N ALA A 184 26.60 -29.84 5.75
CA ALA A 184 26.24 -29.06 4.60
C ALA A 184 25.04 -29.72 3.92
N GLY A 185 24.03 -28.95 3.59
CA GLY A 185 22.78 -29.45 2.99
C GLY A 185 22.22 -28.52 1.95
N LEU A 186 21.51 -29.11 1.01
CA LEU A 186 20.63 -28.41 0.06
C LEU A 186 19.20 -28.92 0.32
N GLU A 187 18.28 -28.00 0.47
CA GLU A 187 16.86 -28.28 0.70
C GLU A 187 16.05 -27.61 -0.41
N LEU A 188 15.25 -28.40 -1.13
CA LEU A 188 14.28 -27.90 -2.10
C LEU A 188 12.89 -28.07 -1.52
N SER A 189 12.15 -26.96 -1.36
CA SER A 189 10.77 -26.95 -0.92
C SER A 189 9.84 -26.35 -1.99
N TYR A 190 8.68 -26.95 -2.17
CA TYR A 190 7.66 -26.47 -3.11
C TYR A 190 6.26 -26.82 -2.60
N GLU A 191 5.39 -25.82 -2.46
CA GLU A 191 3.97 -25.99 -2.12
C GLU A 191 3.13 -25.99 -3.41
N LEU A 192 2.45 -27.12 -3.67
CA LEU A 192 1.56 -27.24 -4.83
C LEU A 192 0.23 -26.53 -4.53
N ASP A 193 -0.06 -25.48 -5.30
CA ASP A 193 -1.25 -24.65 -5.11
C ASP A 193 -2.45 -25.17 -5.91
N PHE A 194 -3.10 -26.23 -5.41
CA PHE A 194 -4.27 -26.84 -6.07
C PHE A 194 -5.53 -25.98 -6.02
N PHE A 195 -5.70 -25.17 -4.99
CA PHE A 195 -6.92 -24.38 -4.73
C PHE A 195 -6.69 -22.88 -4.87
N GLY A 196 -5.55 -22.44 -5.34
CA GLY A 196 -5.22 -21.05 -5.56
C GLY A 196 -4.93 -20.26 -4.28
N LYS A 197 -4.53 -20.90 -3.17
CA LYS A 197 -4.16 -20.23 -1.91
C LYS A 197 -3.02 -19.23 -2.14
N LEU A 198 -1.87 -19.71 -2.66
CA LEU A 198 -0.69 -18.87 -2.90
C LEU A 198 -0.95 -17.83 -3.99
N LYS A 199 -1.66 -18.20 -5.05
CA LYS A 199 -2.09 -17.29 -6.09
C LYS A 199 -2.95 -16.15 -5.53
N ASN A 200 -3.93 -16.47 -4.67
CA ASN A 200 -4.83 -15.47 -4.09
C ASN A 200 -4.12 -14.60 -3.05
N MET A 201 -3.16 -15.14 -2.29
CA MET A 201 -2.29 -14.35 -1.40
C MET A 201 -1.45 -13.35 -2.18
N SER A 202 -0.78 -13.78 -3.24
CA SER A 202 -0.02 -12.90 -4.15
C SER A 202 -0.91 -11.82 -4.77
N GLU A 203 -2.13 -12.16 -5.22
CA GLU A 203 -3.07 -11.17 -5.76
C GLU A 203 -3.56 -10.18 -4.68
N ALA A 204 -3.77 -10.62 -3.43
CA ALA A 204 -4.12 -9.74 -2.33
C ALA A 204 -3.00 -8.71 -2.05
N ASP A 205 -1.74 -9.15 -2.01
CA ASP A 205 -0.60 -8.26 -1.81
C ASP A 205 -0.37 -7.33 -3.02
N ARG A 206 -0.68 -7.79 -4.23
CA ARG A 206 -0.70 -6.94 -5.42
C ARG A 206 -1.74 -5.82 -5.29
N GLN A 207 -2.93 -6.11 -4.77
CA GLN A 207 -3.94 -5.08 -4.51
C GLN A 207 -3.51 -4.13 -3.39
N ASN A 208 -2.81 -4.60 -2.36
CA ASN A 208 -2.20 -3.77 -1.32
C ASN A 208 -1.13 -2.82 -1.91
N TYR A 209 -0.32 -3.31 -2.86
CA TYR A 209 0.62 -2.47 -3.59
C TYR A 209 -0.09 -1.35 -4.38
N PHE A 210 -1.15 -1.66 -5.13
CA PHE A 210 -1.94 -0.63 -5.83
C PHE A 210 -2.62 0.35 -4.87
N ALA A 211 -3.12 -0.13 -3.73
CA ALA A 211 -3.67 0.73 -2.69
C ALA A 211 -2.62 1.72 -2.15
N SER A 212 -1.37 1.29 -1.99
CA SER A 212 -0.27 2.17 -1.57
C SER A 212 0.10 3.22 -2.62
N GLU A 213 0.01 2.90 -3.92
CA GLU A 213 0.20 3.88 -5.00
C GLU A 213 -0.87 4.97 -4.97
N GLU A 214 -2.14 4.59 -4.77
CA GLU A 214 -3.23 5.57 -4.64
C GLU A 214 -3.12 6.38 -3.33
N ALA A 215 -2.65 5.77 -2.24
CA ALA A 215 -2.36 6.49 -0.99
C ALA A 215 -1.26 7.55 -1.21
N ARG A 216 -0.18 7.25 -1.94
CA ARG A 216 0.84 8.23 -2.33
C ARG A 216 0.25 9.38 -3.15
N ARG A 217 -0.64 9.07 -4.09
CA ARG A 217 -1.34 10.09 -4.88
C ARG A 217 -2.20 10.99 -4.00
N ALA A 218 -2.91 10.41 -3.02
CA ALA A 218 -3.69 11.17 -2.05
C ALA A 218 -2.83 12.11 -1.20
N VAL A 219 -1.66 11.65 -0.72
CA VAL A 219 -0.68 12.50 0.01
C VAL A 219 -0.18 13.65 -0.87
N HIS A 220 0.10 13.40 -2.15
CA HIS A 220 0.51 14.44 -3.09
C HIS A 220 -0.59 15.52 -3.26
N ILE A 221 -1.84 15.13 -3.43
CA ILE A 221 -2.98 16.06 -3.56
C ILE A 221 -3.18 16.84 -2.27
N LEU A 222 -3.11 16.17 -1.11
CA LEU A 222 -3.24 16.79 0.20
C LEU A 222 -2.15 17.85 0.43
N LEU A 223 -0.90 17.55 0.07
CA LEU A 223 0.21 18.51 0.18
C LEU A 223 -0.04 19.76 -0.67
N VAL A 224 -0.43 19.57 -1.94
CA VAL A 224 -0.79 20.68 -2.83
C VAL A 224 -1.92 21.53 -2.24
N SER A 225 -2.95 20.88 -1.71
CA SER A 225 -4.10 21.57 -1.08
C SER A 225 -3.68 22.35 0.17
N ASN A 226 -2.89 21.75 1.05
CA ASN A 226 -2.45 22.40 2.30
C ASN A 226 -1.57 23.63 2.00
N VAL A 227 -0.61 23.52 1.10
CA VAL A 227 0.25 24.64 0.68
C VAL A 227 -0.58 25.77 0.09
N SER A 228 -1.52 25.45 -0.78
CA SER A 228 -2.41 26.46 -1.39
C SER A 228 -3.29 27.13 -0.36
N GLN A 229 -3.86 26.36 0.57
CA GLN A 229 -4.70 26.89 1.65
C GLN A 229 -3.89 27.83 2.58
N SER A 230 -2.68 27.45 2.98
CA SER A 230 -1.80 28.28 3.79
C SER A 230 -1.46 29.58 3.07
N TYR A 231 -1.13 29.53 1.79
CA TYR A 231 -0.84 30.71 0.98
C TYR A 231 -2.04 31.67 0.91
N PHE A 232 -3.23 31.18 0.59
CA PHE A 232 -4.40 32.04 0.50
C PHE A 232 -4.86 32.56 1.86
N SER A 233 -4.63 31.80 2.95
CA SER A 233 -4.87 32.28 4.32
C SER A 233 -3.93 33.43 4.69
N GLN A 234 -2.66 33.35 4.29
CA GLN A 234 -1.69 34.46 4.45
C GLN A 234 -2.11 35.70 3.67
N GLN A 235 -2.51 35.54 2.40
CA GLN A 235 -3.00 36.67 1.60
C GLN A 235 -4.25 37.31 2.19
N LEU A 236 -5.18 36.51 2.70
CA LEU A 236 -6.37 37.00 3.39
C LEU A 236 -5.99 37.83 4.63
N ALA A 237 -5.09 37.32 5.47
CA ALA A 237 -4.64 38.02 6.66
C ALA A 237 -3.95 39.38 6.30
N TYR A 238 -3.13 39.37 5.25
CA TYR A 238 -2.50 40.58 4.74
C TYR A 238 -3.54 41.65 4.29
N GLU A 239 -4.52 41.24 3.48
CA GLU A 239 -5.57 42.14 3.01
C GLU A 239 -6.47 42.64 4.12
N GLN A 240 -6.79 41.81 5.12
CA GLN A 240 -7.53 42.24 6.30
C GLN A 240 -6.80 43.30 7.12
N LEU A 241 -5.50 43.13 7.29
CA LEU A 241 -4.65 44.15 7.97
C LEU A 241 -4.61 45.46 7.18
N ARG A 242 -4.46 45.38 5.84
CA ARG A 242 -4.48 46.56 4.96
C ARG A 242 -5.79 47.32 5.09
N ILE A 243 -6.93 46.64 5.03
CA ILE A 243 -8.26 47.25 5.19
C ILE A 243 -8.41 47.87 6.59
N ALA A 244 -7.95 47.20 7.65
CA ALA A 244 -8.03 47.75 9.00
C ALA A 244 -7.23 49.06 9.15
N ARG A 245 -6.04 49.12 8.55
CA ARG A 245 -5.20 50.34 8.54
C ARG A 245 -5.86 51.49 7.75
N GLU A 246 -6.45 51.21 6.61
CA GLU A 246 -7.22 52.17 5.82
C GLU A 246 -8.44 52.68 6.59
N THR A 247 -9.14 51.78 7.30
CA THR A 247 -10.28 52.12 8.15
C THR A 247 -9.86 53.04 9.29
N LEU A 248 -8.71 52.80 9.95
CA LEU A 248 -8.16 53.68 10.95
C LEU A 248 -7.95 55.10 10.41
N LYS A 249 -7.31 55.23 9.25
CA LYS A 249 -7.08 56.50 8.59
C LYS A 249 -8.40 57.27 8.33
N ASN A 250 -9.44 56.58 7.91
CA ASN A 250 -10.76 57.20 7.70
C ASN A 250 -11.40 57.66 8.99
N TYR A 251 -11.27 56.89 10.08
CA TYR A 251 -11.77 57.32 11.41
C TYR A 251 -10.98 58.49 11.96
N GLU A 252 -9.67 58.55 11.77
CA GLU A 252 -8.85 59.70 12.18
C GLU A 252 -9.26 60.98 11.42
N GLN A 253 -9.58 60.87 10.12
CA GLN A 253 -10.11 61.99 9.34
C GLN A 253 -11.50 62.44 9.86
N SER A 254 -12.37 61.47 10.15
CA SER A 254 -13.69 61.73 10.68
C SER A 254 -13.63 62.38 12.04
N TYR A 255 -12.72 61.94 12.92
CA TYR A 255 -12.46 62.56 14.23
C TYR A 255 -12.04 64.01 14.09
N ALA A 256 -11.06 64.31 13.22
CA ALA A 256 -10.62 65.69 12.97
C ALA A 256 -11.76 66.61 12.47
N PHE A 257 -12.70 66.07 11.66
CA PHE A 257 -13.87 66.80 11.19
C PHE A 257 -14.83 67.07 12.38
N VAL A 258 -15.13 66.09 13.22
CA VAL A 258 -15.99 66.24 14.41
C VAL A 258 -15.38 67.21 15.42
N GLU A 259 -14.03 67.20 15.58
CA GLU A 259 -13.32 68.14 16.43
C GLU A 259 -13.49 69.57 15.93
N GLN A 260 -13.39 69.85 14.63
CA GLN A 260 -13.68 71.16 14.08
C GLN A 260 -15.16 71.59 14.27
N GLN A 261 -16.10 70.67 14.11
CA GLN A 261 -17.51 70.94 14.38
C GLN A 261 -17.77 71.30 15.88
N LEU A 262 -17.05 70.66 16.80
CA LEU A 262 -17.14 70.99 18.23
C LEU A 262 -16.65 72.38 18.49
N VAL A 263 -15.51 72.83 17.90
CA VAL A 263 -14.97 74.18 18.04
C VAL A 263 -15.96 75.22 17.51
N THR A 264 -16.70 74.92 16.46
CA THR A 264 -17.73 75.82 15.87
C THR A 264 -19.08 75.74 16.60
N GLY A 265 -19.22 74.87 17.58
CA GLY A 265 -20.48 74.68 18.35
C GLY A 265 -21.54 73.86 17.56
N SER A 266 -21.19 73.25 16.47
CA SER A 266 -22.10 72.47 15.59
C SER A 266 -22.33 71.04 16.05
N THR A 267 -21.57 70.56 17.04
CA THR A 267 -21.68 69.20 17.63
C THR A 267 -21.43 69.26 19.14
N ASN A 268 -21.44 68.12 19.81
CA ASN A 268 -21.24 68.02 21.27
C ASN A 268 -20.06 67.07 21.59
N VAL A 269 -19.59 67.08 22.85
CA VAL A 269 -18.48 66.29 23.35
C VAL A 269 -18.74 64.80 23.23
N LEU A 270 -20.00 64.36 23.36
CA LEU A 270 -20.36 62.93 23.20
C LEU A 270 -20.00 62.43 21.83
N ALA A 271 -20.28 63.19 20.76
CA ALA A 271 -19.94 62.82 19.39
C ALA A 271 -18.42 62.71 19.20
N LEU A 272 -17.63 63.60 19.80
CA LEU A 272 -16.17 63.54 19.77
C LEU A 272 -15.62 62.29 20.45
N GLU A 273 -16.11 61.95 21.64
CA GLU A 273 -15.69 60.77 22.40
C GLU A 273 -16.14 59.47 21.71
N GLN A 274 -17.29 59.46 21.03
CA GLN A 274 -17.70 58.33 20.18
C GLN A 274 -16.76 58.14 19.00
N ALA A 275 -16.36 59.22 18.30
CA ALA A 275 -15.40 59.14 17.20
C ALA A 275 -14.01 58.65 17.70
N ARG A 276 -13.59 59.12 18.90
CA ARG A 276 -12.35 58.59 19.52
C ARG A 276 -12.45 57.11 19.88
N GLY A 277 -13.59 56.64 20.38
CA GLY A 277 -13.82 55.23 20.67
C GLY A 277 -13.69 54.35 19.43
N GLN A 278 -14.10 54.83 18.25
CA GLN A 278 -13.92 54.12 17.00
C GLN A 278 -12.44 53.97 16.62
N ILE A 279 -11.63 55.01 16.81
CA ILE A 279 -10.18 54.98 16.59
C ILE A 279 -9.53 53.90 17.48
N GLU A 280 -9.79 53.94 18.79
CA GLU A 280 -9.16 53.02 19.75
C GLU A 280 -9.61 51.56 19.50
N SER A 281 -10.88 51.33 19.15
CA SER A 281 -11.38 50.03 18.75
C SER A 281 -10.67 49.50 17.49
N THR A 282 -10.47 50.36 16.49
CA THR A 282 -9.78 49.98 15.26
C THR A 282 -8.29 49.74 15.49
N ARG A 283 -7.64 50.44 16.39
CA ARG A 283 -6.25 50.18 16.79
C ARG A 283 -6.10 48.81 17.45
N ALA A 284 -7.05 48.43 18.30
CA ALA A 284 -7.08 47.08 18.89
C ALA A 284 -7.28 46.01 17.82
N GLU A 285 -8.16 46.26 16.83
CA GLU A 285 -8.35 45.34 15.68
C GLU A 285 -7.08 45.21 14.84
N ILE A 286 -6.34 46.30 14.57
CA ILE A 286 -5.07 46.24 13.83
C ILE A 286 -4.06 45.39 14.59
N ALA A 287 -3.90 45.54 15.89
CA ALA A 287 -2.98 44.70 16.67
C ALA A 287 -3.33 43.24 16.59
N LYS A 288 -4.64 42.89 16.62
CA LYS A 288 -5.10 41.52 16.38
C LYS A 288 -4.73 41.03 15.00
N ARG A 289 -5.00 41.79 13.92
CA ARG A 289 -4.68 41.42 12.55
C ARG A 289 -3.19 41.27 12.26
N GLU A 290 -2.36 42.07 12.97
CA GLU A 290 -0.90 41.89 12.92
C GLU A 290 -0.47 40.53 13.51
N GLY A 291 -1.10 40.13 14.62
CA GLY A 291 -0.93 38.80 15.20
C GLY A 291 -1.37 37.66 14.25
N ASP A 292 -2.56 37.84 13.67
CA ASP A 292 -3.11 36.86 12.72
C ASP A 292 -2.18 36.67 11.48
N LEU A 293 -1.65 37.79 10.93
CA LEU A 293 -0.70 37.75 9.83
C LEU A 293 0.63 37.11 10.24
N ALA A 294 1.15 37.43 11.42
CA ALA A 294 2.38 36.82 11.92
C ALA A 294 2.22 35.28 12.08
N GLN A 295 1.06 34.83 12.55
CA GLN A 295 0.74 33.40 12.64
C GLN A 295 0.64 32.76 11.26
N ALA A 296 -0.05 33.39 10.30
CA ALA A 296 -0.18 32.89 8.94
C ALA A 296 1.17 32.80 8.18
N ASN A 297 2.13 33.70 8.52
CA ASN A 297 3.48 33.66 7.95
C ASN A 297 4.32 32.48 8.47
N ASN A 298 3.96 31.88 9.58
CA ASN A 298 4.69 30.75 10.20
C ASN A 298 4.03 29.40 9.93
N ALA A 299 2.86 29.38 9.27
CA ALA A 299 2.13 28.15 8.93
C ALA A 299 2.61 27.55 7.62
#